data_2657e4c132ea1f2149394f7c02a71bea
#
_entry.id   2657e4c132ea1f2149394f7c02a71bea
#
_cell.length_a   1.000
_cell.length_b   1.000
_cell.length_c   1.000
_cell.angle_alpha   90.00
_cell.angle_beta   90.00
_cell.angle_gamma   90.00
#
_symmetry.space_group_name_H-M   'P 1'
#
loop_
_entity.id
_entity.type
_entity.pdbx_description
1 polymer ?
#
loop_
_entity_poly.entity_id
_entity_poly.type
_entity_poly.pdbx_seq_one_letter_code
_entity_poly.pdbx_strand_id
1 'polypeptide(L)'
;MSEPLADEFGREVTEVRISLTDRCNFDCIYCHNEGLGDTRGPMEPADDELTADEIVRFLEVVAEFGVEAVKFTGGEPMLRADLEEIIRRTPDSMEVSLTTNGTFLRGRAEDLKEAGLERVNISQDALDPDEFAAVTKSGAYEAVLDGVDAALEAGLAPVKLNMVVFEHT
;
A
#
# COMPACT_ATOMS: atom_id res chain seq x y z
N MET A 1 6.65 23.89 17.38
CA MET A 1 6.30 22.47 17.23
C MET A 1 5.09 22.26 18.12
N SER A 2 4.03 21.68 17.56
CA SER A 2 2.84 21.33 18.32
C SER A 2 3.17 20.21 19.33
N GLU A 3 2.35 20.05 20.37
CA GLU A 3 2.51 18.96 21.32
C GLU A 3 2.21 17.61 20.58
N PRO A 4 3.04 16.56 20.77
CA PRO A 4 2.83 15.27 20.09
C PRO A 4 1.45 14.68 20.38
N LEU A 5 0.87 13.99 19.39
CA LEU A 5 -0.34 13.20 19.57
C LEU A 5 -0.02 12.02 20.49
N ALA A 6 -0.57 12.03 21.71
CA ALA A 6 -0.37 10.96 22.67
C ALA A 6 -1.70 10.50 23.27
N ASP A 7 -1.77 9.22 23.66
CA ASP A 7 -2.91 8.69 24.38
C ASP A 7 -2.79 8.94 25.90
N GLU A 8 -3.84 8.56 26.65
CA GLU A 8 -3.86 8.71 28.11
C GLU A 8 -2.76 7.93 28.87
N PHE A 9 -2.07 7.00 28.18
CA PHE A 9 -0.94 6.21 28.72
C PHE A 9 0.43 6.78 28.32
N GLY A 10 0.46 7.91 27.62
CA GLY A 10 1.69 8.56 27.17
C GLY A 10 2.33 7.88 25.95
N ARG A 11 1.58 7.06 25.18
CA ARG A 11 2.07 6.48 23.93
C ARG A 11 1.86 7.48 22.80
N GLU A 12 2.94 7.87 22.16
CA GLU A 12 2.91 8.81 21.04
C GLU A 12 2.51 8.12 19.73
N VAL A 13 1.75 8.82 18.89
CA VAL A 13 1.40 8.38 17.52
C VAL A 13 2.51 8.81 16.59
N THR A 14 3.34 7.87 16.17
CA THR A 14 4.48 8.13 15.28
C THR A 14 4.24 7.65 13.84
N GLU A 15 3.26 6.78 13.59
CA GLU A 15 2.89 6.29 12.27
C GLU A 15 1.37 6.44 12.06
N VAL A 16 0.98 6.86 10.86
CA VAL A 16 -0.40 6.82 10.39
C VAL A 16 -0.54 5.84 9.24
N ARG A 17 -1.72 5.23 9.12
CA ARG A 17 -2.09 4.38 7.99
C ARG A 17 -3.26 4.99 7.26
N ILE A 18 -3.13 5.12 5.93
CA ILE A 18 -4.16 5.71 5.07
C ILE A 18 -4.60 4.65 4.06
N SER A 19 -5.89 4.30 4.09
CA SER A 19 -6.56 3.55 3.02
C SER A 19 -6.89 4.52 1.90
N LEU A 20 -6.25 4.35 0.74
CA LEU A 20 -6.40 5.26 -0.39
C LEU A 20 -7.65 4.97 -1.22
N THR A 21 -8.09 3.72 -1.22
CA THR A 21 -9.23 3.23 -2.02
C THR A 21 -9.76 1.93 -1.42
N ASP A 22 -11.04 1.68 -1.58
CA ASP A 22 -11.64 0.38 -1.24
C ASP A 22 -11.60 -0.60 -2.42
N ARG A 23 -11.23 -0.13 -3.62
CA ARG A 23 -11.12 -0.95 -4.82
C ARG A 23 -9.92 -1.88 -4.73
N CYS A 24 -10.09 -3.13 -5.16
CA CYS A 24 -9.02 -4.13 -5.22
C CYS A 24 -9.23 -5.01 -6.47
N ASN A 25 -8.13 -5.42 -7.10
CA ASN A 25 -8.16 -6.39 -8.20
C ASN A 25 -8.15 -7.86 -7.73
N PHE A 26 -8.03 -8.11 -6.42
CA PHE A 26 -8.20 -9.42 -5.79
C PHE A 26 -9.53 -9.49 -5.04
N ASP A 27 -10.02 -10.71 -4.81
CA ASP A 27 -11.22 -11.03 -4.03
C ASP A 27 -10.87 -12.11 -2.98
N CYS A 28 -9.90 -11.79 -2.12
CA CYS A 28 -9.36 -12.74 -1.16
C CYS A 28 -10.43 -13.24 -0.17
N ILE A 29 -10.44 -14.55 0.08
CA ILE A 29 -11.47 -15.22 0.91
C ILE A 29 -11.56 -14.70 2.36
N TYR A 30 -10.54 -14.03 2.85
CA TYR A 30 -10.47 -13.46 4.21
C TYR A 30 -10.69 -11.93 4.23
N CYS A 31 -10.80 -11.29 3.06
CA CYS A 31 -10.94 -9.84 2.98
C CYS A 31 -12.40 -9.41 3.15
N HIS A 32 -12.61 -8.25 3.78
CA HIS A 32 -13.94 -7.67 3.95
C HIS A 32 -14.39 -6.87 2.73
N ASN A 33 -13.46 -6.47 1.87
CA ASN A 33 -13.77 -5.72 0.66
C ASN A 33 -14.13 -6.69 -0.47
N GLU A 34 -15.26 -6.44 -1.11
CA GLU A 34 -15.58 -7.12 -2.36
C GLU A 34 -14.62 -6.62 -3.44
N GLY A 35 -13.82 -7.53 -4.00
CA GLY A 35 -12.91 -7.20 -5.09
C GLY A 35 -13.67 -6.79 -6.35
N LEU A 36 -13.10 -5.87 -7.12
CA LEU A 36 -13.64 -5.49 -8.43
C LEU A 36 -13.40 -6.56 -9.50
N GLY A 37 -12.72 -7.66 -9.11
CA GLY A 37 -12.27 -8.67 -10.05
C GLY A 37 -11.12 -8.16 -10.93
N ASP A 38 -10.98 -8.74 -12.12
CA ASP A 38 -9.87 -8.46 -13.03
C ASP A 38 -9.93 -7.01 -13.57
N THR A 39 -9.24 -6.09 -12.90
CA THR A 39 -9.11 -4.70 -13.30
C THR A 39 -7.87 -4.52 -14.17
N ARG A 40 -7.97 -3.67 -15.20
CA ARG A 40 -6.94 -3.49 -16.21
C ARG A 40 -5.83 -2.53 -15.85
N GLY A 41 -5.78 -2.03 -14.61
CA GLY A 41 -4.73 -1.14 -14.14
C GLY A 41 -5.23 0.07 -13.34
N PRO A 42 -4.35 1.06 -13.12
CA PRO A 42 -4.66 2.25 -12.33
C PRO A 42 -5.85 3.03 -12.89
N MET A 43 -6.64 3.60 -11.99
CA MET A 43 -7.86 4.35 -12.26
C MET A 43 -7.82 5.69 -11.52
N GLU A 44 -8.52 6.69 -12.07
CA GLU A 44 -8.76 7.93 -11.37
C GLU A 44 -9.47 7.68 -10.03
N PRO A 45 -9.25 8.54 -9.02
CA PRO A 45 -9.97 8.47 -7.74
C PRO A 45 -11.49 8.49 -7.97
N ALA A 46 -12.23 7.74 -7.17
CA ALA A 46 -13.69 7.80 -7.18
C ALA A 46 -14.16 9.08 -6.45
N ASP A 47 -15.41 9.51 -6.74
CA ASP A 47 -15.96 10.76 -6.19
C ASP A 47 -16.06 10.77 -4.64
N ASP A 48 -16.08 9.60 -4.01
CA ASP A 48 -16.15 9.40 -2.57
C ASP A 48 -14.78 9.11 -1.92
N GLU A 49 -13.71 9.03 -2.71
CA GLU A 49 -12.35 8.89 -2.22
C GLU A 49 -11.71 10.25 -1.95
N LEU A 50 -10.84 10.35 -0.95
CA LEU A 50 -10.06 11.56 -0.70
C LEU A 50 -9.19 11.90 -1.91
N THR A 51 -9.15 13.16 -2.26
CA THR A 51 -8.25 13.68 -3.30
C THR A 51 -6.79 13.68 -2.81
N ALA A 52 -5.83 13.75 -3.74
CA ALA A 52 -4.42 13.91 -3.40
C ALA A 52 -4.19 15.15 -2.50
N ASP A 53 -4.87 16.27 -2.77
CA ASP A 53 -4.74 17.49 -1.98
C ASP A 53 -5.22 17.31 -0.53
N GLU A 54 -6.32 16.61 -0.32
CA GLU A 54 -6.85 16.32 1.02
C GLU A 54 -5.93 15.39 1.80
N ILE A 55 -5.40 14.35 1.14
CA ILE A 55 -4.44 13.41 1.75
C ILE A 55 -3.15 14.14 2.15
N VAL A 56 -2.57 14.91 1.24
CA VAL A 56 -1.34 15.68 1.51
C VAL A 56 -1.58 16.69 2.63
N ARG A 57 -2.71 17.40 2.61
CA ARG A 57 -3.07 18.33 3.68
C ARG A 57 -3.20 17.66 5.04
N PHE A 58 -3.79 16.46 5.09
CA PHE A 58 -3.84 15.67 6.32
C PHE A 58 -2.43 15.30 6.82
N LEU A 59 -1.55 14.84 5.91
CA LEU A 59 -0.16 14.47 6.25
C LEU A 59 0.65 15.68 6.77
N GLU A 60 0.50 16.85 6.16
CA GLU A 60 1.12 18.08 6.64
C GLU A 60 0.70 18.39 8.09
N VAL A 61 -0.59 18.28 8.37
CA VAL A 61 -1.11 18.55 9.72
C VAL A 61 -0.57 17.56 10.74
N VAL A 62 -0.61 16.25 10.46
CA VAL A 62 -0.15 15.25 11.45
C VAL A 62 1.37 15.28 11.64
N ALA A 63 2.14 15.68 10.63
CA ALA A 63 3.58 15.89 10.75
C ALA A 63 3.92 17.01 11.77
N GLU A 64 3.11 18.07 11.86
CA GLU A 64 3.28 19.12 12.88
C GLU A 64 3.09 18.59 14.33
N PHE A 65 2.38 17.47 14.49
CA PHE A 65 2.11 16.80 15.76
C PHE A 65 3.05 15.61 16.03
N GLY A 66 4.14 15.48 15.26
CA GLY A 66 5.18 14.49 15.53
C GLY A 66 4.98 13.13 14.87
N VAL A 67 4.08 13.01 13.90
CA VAL A 67 3.97 11.79 13.09
C VAL A 67 5.13 11.75 12.09
N GLU A 68 5.92 10.68 12.12
CA GLU A 68 7.18 10.53 11.39
C GLU A 68 7.09 9.51 10.24
N ALA A 69 5.96 8.79 10.14
CA ALA A 69 5.80 7.78 9.10
C ALA A 69 4.36 7.69 8.59
N VAL A 70 4.22 7.39 7.31
CA VAL A 70 2.93 7.03 6.70
C VAL A 70 3.01 5.68 6.00
N LYS A 71 1.95 4.90 6.15
CA LYS A 71 1.74 3.67 5.42
C LYS A 71 0.52 3.78 4.54
N PHE A 72 0.72 3.81 3.24
CA PHE A 72 -0.37 3.73 2.28
C PHE A 72 -0.84 2.29 2.09
N THR A 73 -2.14 2.13 2.09
CA THR A 73 -2.84 0.86 1.92
C THR A 73 -4.19 1.12 1.25
N GLY A 74 -5.10 0.16 1.28
CA GLY A 74 -6.44 0.28 0.73
C GLY A 74 -7.04 -1.10 0.54
N GLY A 75 -7.90 -1.22 -0.47
CA GLY A 75 -8.04 -2.49 -1.18
C GLY A 75 -6.70 -2.78 -1.86
N GLU A 76 -6.49 -2.22 -3.05
CA GLU A 76 -5.17 -2.20 -3.69
C GLU A 76 -4.77 -0.74 -4.02
N PRO A 77 -3.83 -0.15 -3.27
CA PRO A 77 -3.48 1.27 -3.44
C PRO A 77 -2.87 1.58 -4.80
N MET A 78 -2.26 0.61 -5.47
CA MET A 78 -1.71 0.79 -6.82
C MET A 78 -2.79 0.90 -7.90
N LEU A 79 -4.06 0.72 -7.57
CA LEU A 79 -5.18 1.09 -8.46
C LEU A 79 -5.42 2.60 -8.52
N ARG A 80 -4.86 3.39 -7.60
CA ARG A 80 -4.89 4.86 -7.68
C ARG A 80 -3.89 5.34 -8.74
N ALA A 81 -4.38 6.09 -9.73
CA ALA A 81 -3.54 6.66 -10.79
C ALA A 81 -2.61 7.79 -10.29
N ASP A 82 -3.01 8.45 -9.20
CA ASP A 82 -2.29 9.57 -8.58
C ASP A 82 -1.38 9.15 -7.39
N LEU A 83 -1.11 7.85 -7.22
CA LEU A 83 -0.33 7.33 -6.09
C LEU A 83 1.07 7.94 -6.01
N GLU A 84 1.81 8.01 -7.14
CA GLU A 84 3.15 8.60 -7.19
C GLU A 84 3.12 10.11 -6.88
N GLU A 85 2.06 10.80 -7.26
CA GLU A 85 1.87 12.21 -6.91
C GLU A 85 1.69 12.38 -5.41
N ILE A 86 0.84 11.57 -4.78
CA ILE A 86 0.61 11.58 -3.33
C ILE A 86 1.93 11.33 -2.59
N ILE A 87 2.68 10.29 -3.00
CA ILE A 87 3.97 9.95 -2.38
C ILE A 87 4.95 11.11 -2.51
N ARG A 88 5.11 11.70 -3.69
CA ARG A 88 6.04 12.80 -3.96
C ARG A 88 5.73 14.06 -3.15
N ARG A 89 4.45 14.28 -2.82
CA ARG A 89 3.97 15.42 -2.06
C ARG A 89 3.87 15.16 -0.55
N THR A 90 4.15 13.94 -0.10
CA THR A 90 4.25 13.62 1.33
C THR A 90 5.39 14.44 1.95
N PRO A 91 5.22 15.02 3.16
CA PRO A 91 6.29 15.79 3.81
C PRO A 91 7.61 15.01 3.93
N ASP A 92 8.73 15.64 3.59
CA ASP A 92 10.09 15.04 3.64
C ASP A 92 10.49 14.52 5.03
N SER A 93 9.80 14.96 6.08
CA SER A 93 10.01 14.48 7.44
C SER A 93 9.38 13.12 7.73
N MET A 94 8.60 12.57 6.79
CA MET A 94 7.86 11.34 6.99
C MET A 94 8.45 10.21 6.14
N GLU A 95 8.71 9.07 6.77
CA GLU A 95 9.03 7.83 6.07
C GLU A 95 7.78 7.29 5.35
N VAL A 96 7.91 6.95 4.06
CA VAL A 96 6.79 6.47 3.25
C VAL A 96 6.89 4.98 2.99
N SER A 97 5.84 4.24 3.34
CA SER A 97 5.72 2.81 3.07
C SER A 97 4.40 2.46 2.37
N LEU A 98 4.40 1.37 1.62
CA LEU A 98 3.25 0.88 0.87
C LEU A 98 2.94 -0.57 1.26
N THR A 99 1.65 -0.91 1.39
CA THR A 99 1.19 -2.30 1.44
C THR A 99 0.36 -2.57 0.19
N THR A 100 0.74 -3.57 -0.59
CA THR A 100 0.17 -3.89 -1.90
C THR A 100 0.10 -5.39 -2.13
N ASN A 101 -0.75 -5.84 -3.03
CA ASN A 101 -0.72 -7.23 -3.52
C ASN A 101 0.39 -7.47 -4.57
N GLY A 102 1.11 -6.43 -4.99
CA GLY A 102 2.30 -6.51 -5.82
C GLY A 102 2.08 -6.62 -7.33
N THR A 103 0.85 -6.86 -7.80
CA THR A 103 0.58 -7.15 -9.23
C THR A 103 0.97 -6.03 -10.19
N PHE A 104 1.04 -4.78 -9.73
CA PHE A 104 1.38 -3.63 -10.56
C PHE A 104 2.80 -3.09 -10.32
N LEU A 105 3.59 -3.70 -9.41
CA LEU A 105 4.94 -3.22 -9.08
C LEU A 105 5.90 -3.31 -10.26
N ARG A 106 5.83 -4.37 -11.10
CA ARG A 106 6.73 -4.56 -12.24
C ARG A 106 6.81 -3.34 -13.15
N GLY A 107 5.71 -2.62 -13.34
CA GLY A 107 5.67 -1.45 -14.20
C GLY A 107 5.84 -0.10 -13.50
N ARG A 108 5.90 -0.07 -12.15
CA ARG A 108 5.83 1.17 -11.37
C ARG A 108 6.85 1.28 -10.22
N ALA A 109 7.64 0.24 -9.96
CA ALA A 109 8.54 0.21 -8.80
C ALA A 109 9.59 1.32 -8.84
N GLU A 110 10.16 1.59 -10.01
CA GLU A 110 11.14 2.68 -10.20
C GLU A 110 10.49 4.05 -9.99
N ASP A 111 9.33 4.30 -10.60
CA ASP A 111 8.59 5.57 -10.47
C ASP A 111 8.17 5.83 -9.01
N LEU A 112 7.72 4.79 -8.31
CA LEU A 112 7.40 4.86 -6.87
C LEU A 112 8.64 5.18 -6.03
N LYS A 113 9.78 4.56 -6.35
CA LYS A 113 11.06 4.86 -5.67
C LYS A 113 11.48 6.30 -5.91
N GLU A 114 11.42 6.77 -7.14
CA GLU A 114 11.73 8.16 -7.51
C GLU A 114 10.75 9.16 -6.87
N ALA A 115 9.50 8.76 -6.65
CA ALA A 115 8.51 9.56 -5.96
C ALA A 115 8.80 9.70 -4.45
N GLY A 116 9.63 8.82 -3.86
CA GLY A 116 9.99 8.87 -2.44
C GLY A 116 9.53 7.65 -1.63
N LEU A 117 8.98 6.60 -2.27
CA LEU A 117 8.66 5.36 -1.56
C LEU A 117 9.95 4.72 -1.05
N GLU A 118 10.00 4.40 0.25
CA GLU A 118 11.20 3.83 0.86
C GLU A 118 11.14 2.31 0.93
N ARG A 119 10.00 1.76 1.36
CA ARG A 119 9.83 0.32 1.57
C ARG A 119 8.44 -0.17 1.18
N VAL A 120 8.35 -1.47 0.89
CA VAL A 120 7.09 -2.10 0.48
C VAL A 120 6.83 -3.38 1.27
N ASN A 121 5.55 -3.58 1.62
CA ASN A 121 5.02 -4.85 2.12
C ASN A 121 4.16 -5.45 1.02
N ILE A 122 4.50 -6.65 0.57
CA ILE A 122 3.77 -7.36 -0.49
C ILE A 122 2.99 -8.50 0.14
N SER A 123 1.69 -8.58 -0.14
CA SER A 123 0.85 -9.69 0.29
C SER A 123 1.07 -10.89 -0.63
N GLN A 124 1.60 -11.99 -0.07
CA GLN A 124 1.90 -13.24 -0.77
C GLN A 124 1.39 -14.40 0.09
N ASP A 125 0.13 -14.80 -0.11
CA ASP A 125 -0.59 -15.69 0.81
C ASP A 125 -0.27 -17.19 0.63
N ALA A 126 0.34 -17.58 -0.48
CA ALA A 126 0.80 -18.94 -0.72
C ALA A 126 2.00 -18.97 -1.68
N LEU A 127 2.84 -20.01 -1.58
CA LEU A 127 3.97 -20.25 -2.47
C LEU A 127 3.63 -21.20 -3.61
N ASP A 128 2.49 -21.87 -3.55
CA ASP A 128 1.94 -22.70 -4.60
C ASP A 128 0.90 -21.88 -5.41
N PRO A 129 0.96 -21.87 -6.77
CA PRO A 129 0.06 -21.08 -7.59
C PRO A 129 -1.42 -21.45 -7.45
N ASP A 130 -1.75 -22.74 -7.25
CA ASP A 130 -3.13 -23.19 -7.12
C ASP A 130 -3.70 -22.77 -5.75
N GLU A 131 -2.89 -22.88 -4.68
CA GLU A 131 -3.25 -22.37 -3.34
C GLU A 131 -3.41 -20.85 -3.36
N PHE A 132 -2.50 -20.14 -4.00
CA PHE A 132 -2.59 -18.69 -4.18
C PHE A 132 -3.90 -18.30 -4.86
N ALA A 133 -4.24 -18.95 -5.97
CA ALA A 133 -5.48 -18.69 -6.70
C ALA A 133 -6.73 -19.04 -5.86
N ALA A 134 -6.66 -20.09 -5.04
CA ALA A 134 -7.76 -20.46 -4.15
C ALA A 134 -8.02 -19.40 -3.06
N VAL A 135 -6.96 -18.79 -2.51
CA VAL A 135 -7.03 -17.76 -1.46
C VAL A 135 -7.41 -16.40 -2.03
N THR A 136 -6.72 -15.95 -3.08
CA THR A 136 -6.86 -14.58 -3.62
C THR A 136 -7.98 -14.43 -4.64
N LYS A 137 -8.54 -15.55 -5.12
CA LYS A 137 -9.48 -15.59 -6.27
C LYS A 137 -8.90 -14.95 -7.54
N SER A 138 -7.57 -15.00 -7.68
CA SER A 138 -6.83 -14.41 -8.79
C SER A 138 -5.78 -15.38 -9.32
N GLY A 139 -5.56 -15.37 -10.63
CA GLY A 139 -4.48 -16.09 -11.31
C GLY A 139 -3.16 -15.30 -11.42
N ALA A 140 -3.01 -14.20 -10.68
CA ALA A 140 -1.89 -13.26 -10.84
C ALA A 140 -0.60 -13.65 -10.07
N TYR A 141 -0.41 -14.92 -9.73
CA TYR A 141 0.75 -15.41 -8.96
C TYR A 141 2.10 -14.93 -9.54
N GLU A 142 2.33 -15.16 -10.84
CA GLU A 142 3.57 -14.76 -11.50
C GLU A 142 3.75 -13.23 -11.51
N ALA A 143 2.66 -12.47 -11.67
CA ALA A 143 2.73 -11.01 -11.63
C ALA A 143 3.14 -10.48 -10.25
N VAL A 144 2.77 -11.18 -9.17
CA VAL A 144 3.22 -10.82 -7.82
C VAL A 144 4.70 -11.12 -7.64
N LEU A 145 5.20 -12.26 -8.12
CA LEU A 145 6.63 -12.59 -8.08
C LEU A 145 7.46 -11.59 -8.89
N ASP A 146 7.03 -11.28 -10.11
CA ASP A 146 7.63 -10.22 -10.93
C ASP A 146 7.65 -8.87 -10.20
N GLY A 147 6.60 -8.59 -9.42
CA GLY A 147 6.51 -7.39 -8.58
C GLY A 147 7.53 -7.38 -7.43
N VAL A 148 7.77 -8.54 -6.80
CA VAL A 148 8.82 -8.69 -5.77
C VAL A 148 10.19 -8.41 -6.37
N ASP A 149 10.51 -9.00 -7.51
CA ASP A 149 11.78 -8.78 -8.21
C ASP A 149 11.95 -7.30 -8.59
N ALA A 150 10.93 -6.67 -9.15
CA ALA A 150 10.96 -5.25 -9.49
C ALA A 150 11.19 -4.34 -8.28
N ALA A 151 10.57 -4.67 -7.13
CA ALA A 151 10.78 -3.91 -5.90
C ALA A 151 12.22 -4.00 -5.40
N LEU A 152 12.83 -5.19 -5.50
CA LEU A 152 14.25 -5.40 -5.15
C LEU A 152 15.18 -4.68 -6.13
N GLU A 153 14.92 -4.76 -7.44
CA GLU A 153 15.68 -4.08 -8.48
C GLU A 153 15.64 -2.55 -8.32
N ALA A 154 14.49 -1.98 -7.97
CA ALA A 154 14.32 -0.55 -7.69
C ALA A 154 14.92 -0.09 -6.36
N GLY A 155 15.41 -1.01 -5.52
CA GLY A 155 15.99 -0.68 -4.22
C GLY A 155 14.96 -0.24 -3.17
N LEU A 156 13.73 -0.73 -3.24
CA LEU A 156 12.73 -0.58 -2.18
C LEU A 156 13.09 -1.53 -1.03
N ALA A 157 13.72 -1.02 0.01
CA ALA A 157 14.24 -1.88 1.08
C ALA A 157 13.82 -1.37 2.48
N PRO A 158 13.37 -2.27 3.36
CA PRO A 158 13.18 -3.71 3.12
C PRO A 158 11.91 -4.03 2.32
N VAL A 159 12.00 -5.05 1.45
CA VAL A 159 10.81 -5.72 0.89
C VAL A 159 10.35 -6.75 1.91
N LYS A 160 9.11 -6.63 2.39
CA LYS A 160 8.51 -7.60 3.32
C LYS A 160 7.40 -8.37 2.61
N LEU A 161 7.38 -9.68 2.80
CA LEU A 161 6.26 -10.52 2.38
C LEU A 161 5.37 -10.80 3.58
N ASN A 162 4.09 -10.51 3.43
CA ASN A 162 3.06 -10.83 4.42
C ASN A 162 2.22 -11.99 3.91
N MET A 163 1.94 -12.95 4.79
CA MET A 163 1.13 -14.12 4.48
C MET A 163 0.06 -14.29 5.55
N VAL A 164 -1.18 -14.50 5.14
CA VAL A 164 -2.25 -14.99 6.03
C VAL A 164 -2.18 -16.50 6.08
N VAL A 165 -1.88 -17.05 7.27
CA VAL A 165 -1.74 -18.48 7.46
C VAL A 165 -3.08 -19.09 7.86
N PHE A 166 -3.52 -20.10 7.14
CA PHE A 166 -4.73 -20.88 7.44
C PHE A 166 -4.36 -22.22 8.11
N GLU A 167 -5.32 -22.83 8.80
CA GLU A 167 -5.11 -24.08 9.52
C GLU A 167 -4.65 -25.26 8.61
N HIS A 168 -4.86 -25.12 7.30
CA HIS A 168 -4.60 -26.18 6.31
C HIS A 168 -3.65 -25.74 5.17
N THR A 169 -2.90 -24.66 5.35
CA THR A 169 -1.82 -24.26 4.45
C THR A 169 -0.47 -24.68 4.96
#